data_288a61486ee755ded8c648136af28e4a
#
_entry.id   288a61486ee755ded8c648136af28e4a
#
_cell.length_a   1.000
_cell.length_b   1.000
_cell.length_c   1.000
_cell.angle_alpha   90.00
_cell.angle_beta   90.00
_cell.angle_gamma   90.00
#
_symmetry.space_group_name_H-M   'P 1'
#
loop_
_entity.id
_entity.type
_entity.pdbx_description
1 polymer ?
#
loop_
_entity_poly.entity_id
_entity_poly.type
_entity_poly.pdbx_seq_one_letter_code
_entity_poly.pdbx_strand_id
1 'polypeptide(L)'
;VVREGAERNEKLYAGTNAALIAQDPRTGEVLALVGSRDYFNAEQEGNFNVATQGLRQPGSALKPFVYLAAFQKGFLPETVLFDVPTEFVPNNDACPIIPNPGGDSGSACFHPQNFDHNFRGPVSMRDALAQSINIPAVKTLYLAGLDNVIGLLSGFGVSTLNDPRRYGLSLVLGGGEVRLDELVGAYGVLAQEGVRRDQALVLTIKDSQGRVLERLEAEGENVADSQLVRQINDILSDTDARSGLFGNSLNLTVFPGHEVALKTGTSNDYRDAWALGYTPSLVVGVWAGNNNNKPMHRQGSSILAAVPIWHDFMAEALKSQPSATFTRPDPATAAKPVLGGEYVVNGQIHSILYYVDRDNPTGDPPSDPSLDPQFNNWELQIILWAAVNAPGAGFGGTTIGDPAAPRIVIISPTSGAFITDRVVVSARISAASQPARISVFWNGTLVQQTTEGLTNPAPIFFDFAPQNPAPQNILEIEAATADGKTARQGVIVYR
;
A
#
# COMPACT_ATOMS: atom_id res chain seq x y z
N VAL A 1 21.80 3.89 24.14
CA VAL A 1 20.76 3.28 23.27
C VAL A 1 21.23 3.26 21.81
N VAL A 2 21.44 4.43 21.13
CA VAL A 2 21.77 4.45 19.68
C VAL A 2 23.10 3.74 19.39
N ARG A 3 24.16 4.02 20.14
CA ARG A 3 25.47 3.37 20.01
C ARG A 3 25.37 1.84 20.16
N GLU A 4 24.78 1.38 21.25
CA GLU A 4 24.60 -0.05 21.55
C GLU A 4 23.74 -0.75 20.49
N GLY A 5 22.69 -0.08 20.02
CA GLY A 5 21.85 -0.56 18.93
C GLY A 5 22.59 -0.68 17.60
N ALA A 6 23.41 0.31 17.23
CA ALA A 6 24.25 0.27 16.04
C ALA A 6 25.31 -0.84 16.12
N GLU A 7 25.96 -1.00 17.28
CA GLU A 7 26.94 -2.08 17.52
C GLU A 7 26.31 -3.48 17.44
N ARG A 8 25.08 -3.63 17.93
CA ARG A 8 24.28 -4.85 17.75
C ARG A 8 23.97 -5.09 16.28
N ASN A 9 23.51 -4.06 15.56
CA ASN A 9 23.16 -4.16 14.14
C ASN A 9 24.36 -4.48 13.27
N GLU A 10 25.55 -3.94 13.58
CA GLU A 10 26.78 -4.26 12.87
C GLU A 10 27.11 -5.76 12.97
N LYS A 11 26.99 -6.33 14.16
CA LYS A 11 27.26 -7.76 14.39
C LYS A 11 26.25 -8.69 13.74
N LEU A 12 24.96 -8.30 13.72
CA LEU A 12 23.87 -9.17 13.27
C LEU A 12 23.52 -8.94 11.79
N TYR A 13 23.59 -7.70 11.32
CA TYR A 13 23.03 -7.29 10.03
C TYR A 13 24.00 -6.54 9.13
N ALA A 14 25.25 -6.30 9.56
CA ALA A 14 26.22 -5.43 8.87
C ALA A 14 25.73 -3.98 8.70
N GLY A 15 24.86 -3.50 9.61
CA GLY A 15 24.40 -2.12 9.70
C GLY A 15 25.28 -1.34 10.67
N THR A 16 26.20 -0.50 10.17
CA THR A 16 27.28 0.09 10.98
C THR A 16 26.89 1.38 11.69
N ASN A 17 25.76 2.00 11.37
CA ASN A 17 25.35 3.28 11.94
C ASN A 17 23.86 3.33 12.25
N ALA A 18 23.51 4.29 13.12
CA ALA A 18 22.12 4.65 13.43
C ALA A 18 22.05 6.12 13.84
N ALA A 19 20.89 6.73 13.61
CA ALA A 19 20.58 8.10 13.99
C ALA A 19 19.21 8.13 14.70
N LEU A 20 19.00 9.11 15.58
CA LEU A 20 17.75 9.29 16.32
C LEU A 20 17.46 10.76 16.50
N ILE A 21 16.18 11.14 16.33
CA ILE A 21 15.65 12.43 16.76
C ILE A 21 14.42 12.18 17.63
N ALA A 22 14.34 12.93 18.74
CA ALA A 22 13.15 13.03 19.57
C ALA A 22 12.69 14.49 19.62
N GLN A 23 11.39 14.73 19.46
CA GLN A 23 10.78 16.06 19.40
C GLN A 23 9.54 16.13 20.31
N ASP A 24 9.36 17.26 21.01
CA ASP A 24 8.06 17.62 21.55
C ASP A 24 7.21 18.24 20.44
N PRO A 25 6.17 17.57 19.92
CA PRO A 25 5.39 18.08 18.80
C PRO A 25 4.50 19.27 19.17
N ARG A 26 4.30 19.53 20.48
CA ARG A 26 3.48 20.64 20.99
C ARG A 26 4.20 21.99 20.88
N THR A 27 5.53 21.96 20.84
CA THR A 27 6.37 23.16 20.83
C THR A 27 7.33 23.22 19.65
N GLY A 28 7.61 22.07 19.00
CA GLY A 28 8.65 21.93 17.99
C GLY A 28 10.05 21.69 18.57
N GLU A 29 10.21 21.68 19.90
CA GLU A 29 11.51 21.49 20.55
C GLU A 29 12.13 20.13 20.22
N VAL A 30 13.37 20.13 19.74
CA VAL A 30 14.18 18.93 19.58
C VAL A 30 14.78 18.54 20.94
N LEU A 31 14.24 17.48 21.54
CA LEU A 31 14.62 17.01 22.87
C LEU A 31 15.89 16.17 22.87
N ALA A 32 16.14 15.45 21.77
CA ALA A 32 17.35 14.67 21.56
C ALA A 32 17.68 14.57 20.07
N LEU A 33 18.97 14.65 19.75
CA LEU A 33 19.49 14.47 18.40
C LEU A 33 20.79 13.68 18.45
N VAL A 34 20.81 12.51 17.82
CA VAL A 34 21.98 11.67 17.63
C VAL A 34 22.19 11.45 16.13
N GLY A 35 23.21 12.05 15.56
CA GLY A 35 23.46 12.01 14.11
C GLY A 35 24.27 10.81 13.63
N SER A 36 24.99 10.15 14.56
CA SER A 36 25.76 8.92 14.29
C SER A 36 26.04 8.16 15.57
N ARG A 37 26.43 6.90 15.45
CA ARG A 37 26.77 6.07 16.61
C ARG A 37 27.99 6.58 17.41
N ASP A 38 28.95 7.19 16.72
CA ASP A 38 30.17 7.73 17.33
C ASP A 38 30.75 8.83 16.49
N TYR A 39 30.64 10.08 16.94
CA TYR A 39 31.09 11.28 16.25
C TYR A 39 32.59 11.25 15.90
N PHE A 40 33.43 10.66 16.78
CA PHE A 40 34.87 10.67 16.63
C PHE A 40 35.42 9.48 15.81
N ASN A 41 34.56 8.58 15.37
CA ASN A 41 34.97 7.45 14.54
C ASN A 41 35.09 7.88 13.08
N ALA A 42 36.32 8.28 12.67
CA ALA A 42 36.60 8.74 11.30
C ALA A 42 36.50 7.62 10.27
N GLU A 43 36.73 6.35 10.64
CA GLU A 43 36.68 5.20 9.72
C GLU A 43 35.23 4.92 9.27
N GLN A 44 34.25 5.32 10.07
CA GLN A 44 32.82 5.14 9.79
C GLN A 44 32.11 6.47 9.53
N GLU A 45 32.87 7.51 9.16
CA GLU A 45 32.31 8.85 8.86
C GLU A 45 31.42 9.38 10.00
N GLY A 46 31.82 9.18 11.26
CA GLY A 46 31.04 9.49 12.46
C GLY A 46 30.64 10.95 12.59
N ASN A 47 31.40 11.87 11.99
CA ASN A 47 31.09 13.29 11.92
C ASN A 47 29.99 13.66 10.91
N PHE A 48 29.57 12.74 10.03
CA PHE A 48 28.42 12.93 9.16
C PHE A 48 27.13 12.76 9.97
N ASN A 49 26.38 13.85 10.11
CA ASN A 49 25.10 13.82 10.84
C ASN A 49 23.99 13.27 9.92
N VAL A 50 23.74 11.96 9.97
CA VAL A 50 22.73 11.31 9.15
C VAL A 50 21.35 11.90 9.40
N ALA A 51 21.06 12.33 10.62
CA ALA A 51 19.73 12.81 11.00
C ALA A 51 19.31 14.08 10.25
N THR A 52 20.28 14.99 9.95
CA THR A 52 19.99 16.30 9.33
C THR A 52 20.62 16.49 7.94
N GLN A 53 21.56 15.63 7.56
CA GLN A 53 22.29 15.73 6.30
C GLN A 53 22.06 14.52 5.38
N GLY A 54 21.64 13.37 5.96
CA GLY A 54 21.47 12.14 5.22
C GLY A 54 20.17 12.12 4.41
N LEU A 55 20.30 12.11 3.09
CA LEU A 55 19.20 11.81 2.19
C LEU A 55 19.06 10.28 2.09
N ARG A 56 17.96 9.73 2.61
CA ARG A 56 17.75 8.29 2.74
C ARG A 56 16.36 7.89 2.27
N GLN A 57 16.25 6.70 1.69
CA GLN A 57 14.97 6.17 1.23
C GLN A 57 14.10 5.76 2.42
N PRO A 58 12.92 6.39 2.63
CA PRO A 58 12.09 6.13 3.80
C PRO A 58 11.32 4.81 3.73
N GLY A 59 11.30 4.15 2.58
CA GLY A 59 10.47 2.98 2.39
C GLY A 59 9.00 3.26 2.74
N SER A 60 8.38 2.35 3.44
CA SER A 60 6.98 2.46 3.85
C SER A 60 6.67 3.57 4.88
N ALA A 61 7.66 4.33 5.37
CA ALA A 61 7.41 5.42 6.30
C ALA A 61 6.65 6.61 5.66
N LEU A 62 6.56 6.69 4.33
CA LEU A 62 5.72 7.68 3.65
C LEU A 62 4.24 7.30 3.55
N LYS A 63 3.88 6.05 3.78
CA LYS A 63 2.50 5.57 3.60
C LYS A 63 1.44 6.38 4.36
N PRO A 64 1.62 6.79 5.63
CA PRO A 64 0.60 7.58 6.33
C PRO A 64 0.16 8.83 5.58
N PHE A 65 1.09 9.53 4.95
CA PHE A 65 0.80 10.75 4.17
C PHE A 65 0.08 10.46 2.86
N VAL A 66 0.37 9.32 2.23
CA VAL A 66 -0.33 8.85 1.03
C VAL A 66 -1.79 8.53 1.34
N TYR A 67 -2.04 7.83 2.47
CA TYR A 67 -3.40 7.52 2.90
C TYR A 67 -4.15 8.78 3.35
N LEU A 68 -3.48 9.70 4.06
CA LEU A 68 -4.08 10.98 4.42
C LEU A 68 -4.52 11.78 3.19
N ALA A 69 -3.69 11.83 2.14
CA ALA A 69 -4.06 12.48 0.89
C ALA A 69 -5.25 11.80 0.18
N ALA A 70 -5.36 10.47 0.27
CA ALA A 70 -6.54 9.77 -0.23
C ALA A 70 -7.80 10.09 0.60
N PHE A 71 -7.68 10.16 1.92
CA PHE A 71 -8.79 10.54 2.80
C PHE A 71 -9.26 11.99 2.56
N GLN A 72 -8.34 12.92 2.23
CA GLN A 72 -8.70 14.28 1.80
C GLN A 72 -9.57 14.31 0.54
N LYS A 73 -9.46 13.30 -0.33
CA LYS A 73 -10.32 13.16 -1.53
C LYS A 73 -11.66 12.49 -1.24
N GLY A 74 -11.88 11.98 -0.03
CA GLY A 74 -13.13 11.34 0.38
C GLY A 74 -13.11 9.81 0.43
N PHE A 75 -11.94 9.18 0.23
CA PHE A 75 -11.76 7.78 0.62
C PHE A 75 -11.80 7.63 2.14
N LEU A 76 -12.19 6.46 2.63
CA LEU A 76 -12.33 6.19 4.06
C LEU A 76 -11.41 5.03 4.49
N PRO A 77 -11.08 4.91 5.78
CA PRO A 77 -10.35 3.75 6.31
C PRO A 77 -10.98 2.40 5.95
N GLU A 78 -12.30 2.35 5.83
CA GLU A 78 -13.08 1.17 5.49
C GLU A 78 -13.03 0.81 3.99
N THR A 79 -12.67 1.77 3.11
CA THR A 79 -12.60 1.52 1.66
C THR A 79 -11.72 0.31 1.36
N VAL A 80 -12.27 -0.64 0.61
CA VAL A 80 -11.58 -1.89 0.27
C VAL A 80 -10.80 -1.75 -1.03
N LEU A 81 -9.53 -2.13 -0.97
CA LEU A 81 -8.66 -2.32 -2.13
C LEU A 81 -8.25 -3.80 -2.20
N PHE A 82 -8.10 -4.31 -3.42
CA PHE A 82 -7.68 -5.69 -3.60
C PHE A 82 -6.15 -5.81 -3.60
N ASP A 83 -5.62 -6.56 -2.65
CA ASP A 83 -4.23 -6.99 -2.56
C ASP A 83 -4.05 -8.25 -3.42
N VAL A 84 -3.82 -8.04 -4.69
CA VAL A 84 -3.61 -9.07 -5.73
C VAL A 84 -2.43 -8.69 -6.62
N PRO A 85 -1.73 -9.63 -7.27
CA PRO A 85 -0.65 -9.31 -8.21
C PRO A 85 -1.14 -8.27 -9.21
N THR A 86 -0.45 -7.14 -9.34
CA THR A 86 -0.91 -6.02 -10.18
C THR A 86 0.29 -5.40 -10.91
N GLU A 87 0.17 -5.24 -12.23
CA GLU A 87 1.07 -4.43 -13.05
C GLU A 87 0.57 -2.98 -13.08
N PHE A 88 1.44 -2.03 -12.77
CA PHE A 88 1.09 -0.61 -12.66
C PHE A 88 1.59 0.25 -13.85
N VAL A 89 2.21 -0.36 -14.86
CA VAL A 89 2.52 0.34 -16.12
C VAL A 89 1.43 0.01 -17.13
N PRO A 90 0.46 0.91 -17.33
CA PRO A 90 -0.65 0.65 -18.26
C PRO A 90 -0.20 0.79 -19.71
N ASN A 91 -0.92 0.12 -20.62
CA ASN A 91 -0.76 0.26 -22.07
C ASN A 91 0.66 0.02 -22.58
N ASN A 92 1.39 -0.92 -21.97
CA ASN A 92 2.72 -1.33 -22.40
C ASN A 92 2.72 -2.83 -22.72
N ASP A 93 2.80 -3.17 -24.01
CA ASP A 93 2.77 -4.55 -24.48
C ASP A 93 3.94 -5.41 -23.95
N ALA A 94 5.03 -4.76 -23.50
CA ALA A 94 6.16 -5.46 -22.86
C ALA A 94 5.88 -5.82 -21.41
N CYS A 95 4.82 -5.26 -20.79
CA CYS A 95 4.46 -5.49 -19.41
C CYS A 95 3.17 -6.32 -19.35
N PRO A 96 3.24 -7.61 -19.05
CA PRO A 96 2.06 -8.46 -19.00
C PRO A 96 1.12 -8.00 -17.89
N ILE A 97 -0.17 -7.85 -18.21
CA ILE A 97 -1.21 -7.47 -17.23
C ILE A 97 -1.25 -8.44 -16.05
N ILE A 98 -0.93 -9.72 -16.29
CA ILE A 98 -0.75 -10.73 -15.24
C ILE A 98 0.76 -10.91 -15.01
N PRO A 99 1.31 -10.32 -13.92
CA PRO A 99 2.73 -10.46 -13.63
C PRO A 99 3.11 -11.91 -13.37
N ASN A 100 4.20 -12.38 -13.95
CA ASN A 100 4.74 -13.70 -13.64
C ASN A 100 5.19 -13.77 -12.17
N PRO A 101 4.71 -14.71 -11.37
CA PRO A 101 5.21 -14.90 -10.01
C PRO A 101 6.70 -15.28 -10.04
N GLY A 102 7.60 -14.34 -9.84
CA GLY A 102 9.06 -14.53 -9.88
C GLY A 102 9.74 -14.22 -11.20
N GLY A 103 9.02 -13.68 -12.20
CA GLY A 103 9.60 -13.19 -13.44
C GLY A 103 10.01 -11.74 -13.34
N ASP A 104 11.29 -11.43 -13.57
CA ASP A 104 11.78 -10.08 -13.75
C ASP A 104 11.35 -9.60 -15.15
N SER A 105 10.31 -8.79 -15.22
CA SER A 105 9.78 -8.25 -16.49
C SER A 105 10.65 -7.12 -17.05
N GLY A 106 11.84 -6.94 -16.51
CA GLY A 106 12.75 -5.86 -16.88
C GLY A 106 12.37 -4.51 -16.26
N SER A 107 13.23 -3.51 -16.42
CA SER A 107 13.08 -2.18 -15.79
C SER A 107 11.92 -1.33 -16.35
N ALA A 108 11.21 -1.83 -17.38
CA ALA A 108 10.09 -1.11 -18.01
C ALA A 108 8.75 -1.35 -17.31
N CYS A 109 8.62 -2.37 -16.45
CA CYS A 109 7.39 -2.77 -15.79
C CYS A 109 7.44 -2.47 -14.29
N PHE A 110 6.28 -2.27 -13.67
CA PHE A 110 6.18 -2.02 -12.23
C PHE A 110 5.09 -2.89 -11.59
N HIS A 111 5.49 -4.04 -11.08
CA HIS A 111 4.63 -5.00 -10.36
C HIS A 111 5.27 -5.34 -9.00
N PRO A 112 5.17 -4.43 -8.02
CA PRO A 112 5.77 -4.61 -6.71
C PRO A 112 5.21 -5.84 -6.00
N GLN A 113 6.01 -6.40 -5.09
CA GLN A 113 5.63 -7.51 -4.24
C GLN A 113 5.34 -7.02 -2.82
N ASN A 114 4.48 -7.72 -2.09
CA ASN A 114 4.38 -7.55 -0.65
C ASN A 114 5.65 -8.08 0.04
N PHE A 115 5.96 -7.55 1.22
CA PHE A 115 7.18 -7.92 1.95
C PHE A 115 7.24 -9.42 2.29
N ASP A 116 6.09 -10.03 2.57
CA ASP A 116 5.92 -11.44 2.88
C ASP A 116 5.59 -12.32 1.66
N HIS A 117 5.57 -11.73 0.45
CA HIS A 117 5.22 -12.38 -0.82
C HIS A 117 3.80 -12.98 -0.85
N ASN A 118 2.92 -12.62 0.08
CA ASN A 118 1.53 -13.07 0.13
C ASN A 118 0.58 -12.00 -0.40
N PHE A 119 -0.52 -12.44 -1.01
CA PHE A 119 -1.62 -11.58 -1.46
C PHE A 119 -2.89 -11.98 -0.72
N ARG A 120 -3.63 -11.00 -0.21
CA ARG A 120 -4.73 -11.19 0.74
C ARG A 120 -6.13 -11.07 0.12
N GLY A 121 -6.20 -10.64 -1.15
CA GLY A 121 -7.49 -10.30 -1.76
C GLY A 121 -8.03 -8.96 -1.24
N PRO A 122 -9.34 -8.86 -0.89
CA PRO A 122 -9.91 -7.62 -0.40
C PRO A 122 -9.36 -7.25 0.98
N VAL A 123 -8.84 -6.02 1.11
CA VAL A 123 -8.25 -5.47 2.33
C VAL A 123 -8.72 -4.03 2.50
N SER A 124 -9.15 -3.64 3.70
CA SER A 124 -9.48 -2.25 4.01
C SER A 124 -8.23 -1.34 3.93
N MET A 125 -8.41 -0.05 3.64
CA MET A 125 -7.31 0.91 3.72
C MET A 125 -6.72 0.97 5.13
N ARG A 126 -7.54 0.77 6.18
CA ARG A 126 -7.10 0.64 7.58
C ARG A 126 -6.07 -0.48 7.74
N ASP A 127 -6.44 -1.70 7.39
CA ASP A 127 -5.56 -2.87 7.55
C ASP A 127 -4.34 -2.78 6.63
N ALA A 128 -4.51 -2.27 5.42
CA ALA A 128 -3.43 -2.07 4.47
C ALA A 128 -2.37 -1.10 4.98
N LEU A 129 -2.76 0.01 5.63
CA LEU A 129 -1.83 0.96 6.24
C LEU A 129 -1.20 0.38 7.50
N ALA A 130 -1.99 -0.20 8.42
CA ALA A 130 -1.52 -0.75 9.69
C ALA A 130 -0.51 -1.89 9.48
N GLN A 131 -0.78 -2.79 8.53
CA GLN A 131 0.10 -3.91 8.17
C GLN A 131 1.12 -3.55 7.10
N SER A 132 1.12 -2.30 6.62
CA SER A 132 2.11 -1.81 5.64
C SER A 132 2.13 -2.59 4.32
N ILE A 133 0.98 -3.08 3.85
CA ILE A 133 0.85 -3.87 2.63
C ILE A 133 1.20 -3.01 1.42
N ASN A 134 1.96 -3.55 0.46
CA ASN A 134 2.52 -2.75 -0.63
C ASN A 134 1.52 -2.48 -1.76
N ILE A 135 0.84 -3.52 -2.25
CA ILE A 135 -0.06 -3.37 -3.41
C ILE A 135 -1.20 -2.37 -3.13
N PRO A 136 -1.95 -2.47 -2.02
CA PRO A 136 -2.96 -1.46 -1.69
C PRO A 136 -2.36 -0.06 -1.51
N ALA A 137 -1.13 0.06 -0.98
CA ALA A 137 -0.48 1.36 -0.82
C ALA A 137 -0.15 2.02 -2.17
N VAL A 138 0.31 1.25 -3.18
CA VAL A 138 0.53 1.76 -4.54
C VAL A 138 -0.79 2.17 -5.18
N LYS A 139 -1.85 1.37 -5.01
CA LYS A 139 -3.21 1.74 -5.44
C LYS A 139 -3.70 3.02 -4.76
N THR A 140 -3.45 3.15 -3.45
CA THR A 140 -3.80 4.37 -2.70
C THR A 140 -3.06 5.59 -3.22
N LEU A 141 -1.75 5.49 -3.53
CA LEU A 141 -1.00 6.59 -4.15
C LEU A 141 -1.58 6.99 -5.51
N TYR A 142 -1.96 6.02 -6.32
CA TYR A 142 -2.62 6.29 -7.60
C TYR A 142 -3.94 7.06 -7.40
N LEU A 143 -4.78 6.62 -6.47
CA LEU A 143 -6.07 7.25 -6.15
C LEU A 143 -5.90 8.65 -5.53
N ALA A 144 -4.93 8.80 -4.64
CA ALA A 144 -4.61 10.10 -4.01
C ALA A 144 -4.09 11.12 -5.03
N GLY A 145 -3.29 10.65 -6.00
CA GLY A 145 -2.57 11.49 -6.94
C GLY A 145 -1.21 11.93 -6.40
N LEU A 146 -0.18 11.78 -7.21
CA LEU A 146 1.21 12.05 -6.83
C LEU A 146 1.43 13.52 -6.41
N ASP A 147 0.87 14.46 -7.17
CA ASP A 147 0.98 15.90 -6.91
C ASP A 147 0.37 16.27 -5.55
N ASN A 148 -0.80 15.70 -5.24
CA ASN A 148 -1.48 15.93 -3.96
C ASN A 148 -0.63 15.41 -2.77
N VAL A 149 -0.02 14.24 -2.91
CA VAL A 149 0.83 13.65 -1.88
C VAL A 149 2.09 14.49 -1.66
N ILE A 150 2.75 14.94 -2.74
CA ILE A 150 3.94 15.78 -2.64
C ILE A 150 3.59 17.16 -2.07
N GLY A 151 2.47 17.74 -2.49
CA GLY A 151 1.95 18.99 -1.91
C GLY A 151 1.67 18.88 -0.42
N LEU A 152 1.04 17.79 0.02
CA LEU A 152 0.80 17.49 1.43
C LEU A 152 2.12 17.37 2.20
N LEU A 153 3.07 16.57 1.71
CA LEU A 153 4.38 16.39 2.34
C LEU A 153 5.14 17.71 2.46
N SER A 154 5.10 18.58 1.44
CA SER A 154 5.66 19.93 1.49
C SER A 154 5.01 20.78 2.58
N GLY A 155 3.68 20.76 2.71
CA GLY A 155 2.95 21.42 3.79
C GLY A 155 3.34 20.91 5.17
N PHE A 156 3.69 19.63 5.29
CA PHE A 156 4.17 18.99 6.52
C PHE A 156 5.66 19.22 6.79
N GLY A 157 6.36 19.99 5.93
CA GLY A 157 7.76 20.38 6.11
C GLY A 157 8.81 19.46 5.44
N VAL A 158 8.38 18.50 4.62
CA VAL A 158 9.31 17.67 3.83
C VAL A 158 9.69 18.43 2.56
N SER A 159 10.92 18.94 2.51
CA SER A 159 11.40 19.81 1.42
C SER A 159 12.15 19.06 0.32
N THR A 160 12.57 17.83 0.58
CA THR A 160 13.42 17.04 -0.32
C THR A 160 12.66 16.43 -1.50
N LEU A 161 11.32 16.28 -1.37
CA LEU A 161 10.43 15.76 -2.41
C LEU A 161 9.72 16.91 -3.14
N ASN A 162 10.47 17.72 -3.89
CA ASN A 162 10.01 19.01 -4.43
C ASN A 162 9.68 19.05 -5.92
N ASP A 163 9.90 17.97 -6.67
CA ASP A 163 9.58 17.89 -8.10
C ASP A 163 8.81 16.60 -8.41
N PRO A 164 7.47 16.67 -8.52
CA PRO A 164 6.63 15.49 -8.79
C PRO A 164 7.02 14.70 -10.04
N ARG A 165 7.60 15.37 -11.05
CA ARG A 165 7.99 14.72 -12.32
C ARG A 165 9.14 13.72 -12.17
N ARG A 166 9.85 13.76 -11.04
CA ARG A 166 10.96 12.83 -10.73
C ARG A 166 10.48 11.51 -10.14
N TYR A 167 9.23 11.43 -9.73
CA TYR A 167 8.70 10.30 -8.99
C TYR A 167 7.55 9.63 -9.75
N GLY A 168 7.31 8.37 -9.43
CA GLY A 168 6.19 7.59 -9.91
C GLY A 168 5.49 6.90 -8.74
N LEU A 169 4.70 5.88 -9.03
CA LEU A 169 3.99 5.12 -8.02
C LEU A 169 4.90 4.37 -7.02
N SER A 170 6.19 4.21 -7.36
CA SER A 170 7.20 3.67 -6.44
C SER A 170 7.50 4.59 -5.25
N LEU A 171 7.07 5.87 -5.27
CA LEU A 171 7.30 6.81 -4.17
C LEU A 171 6.77 6.27 -2.83
N VAL A 172 5.59 5.64 -2.81
CA VAL A 172 4.99 5.07 -1.59
C VAL A 172 5.77 3.89 -1.00
N LEU A 173 6.67 3.31 -1.78
CA LEU A 173 7.59 2.25 -1.37
C LEU A 173 9.01 2.77 -1.09
N GLY A 174 9.19 4.11 -1.11
CA GLY A 174 10.46 4.76 -0.83
C GLY A 174 11.26 5.17 -2.07
N GLY A 175 10.61 5.34 -3.22
CA GLY A 175 11.24 5.79 -4.47
C GLY A 175 11.70 7.26 -4.48
N GLY A 176 11.79 7.91 -3.32
CA GLY A 176 12.32 9.25 -3.10
C GLY A 176 13.12 9.28 -1.80
N GLU A 177 14.00 10.27 -1.62
CA GLU A 177 14.87 10.38 -0.45
C GLU A 177 14.44 11.55 0.44
N VAL A 178 14.47 11.32 1.77
CA VAL A 178 14.11 12.30 2.79
C VAL A 178 15.16 12.36 3.90
N ARG A 179 15.15 13.44 4.69
CA ARG A 179 15.94 13.53 5.92
C ARG A 179 15.12 13.04 7.12
N LEU A 180 15.82 12.53 8.13
CA LEU A 180 15.18 12.05 9.35
C LEU A 180 14.50 13.21 10.12
N ASP A 181 15.16 14.38 10.20
CA ASP A 181 14.59 15.57 10.87
C ASP A 181 13.26 15.99 10.24
N GLU A 182 13.21 16.12 8.91
CA GLU A 182 11.98 16.48 8.20
C GLU A 182 10.86 15.46 8.43
N LEU A 183 11.22 14.18 8.39
CA LEU A 183 10.23 13.12 8.58
C LEU A 183 9.70 13.10 10.01
N VAL A 184 10.56 13.32 11.03
CA VAL A 184 10.14 13.48 12.43
C VAL A 184 9.22 14.69 12.59
N GLY A 185 9.54 15.83 11.97
CA GLY A 185 8.68 17.00 11.94
C GLY A 185 7.30 16.71 11.34
N ALA A 186 7.27 16.01 10.21
CA ALA A 186 6.02 15.61 9.55
C ALA A 186 5.16 14.66 10.43
N TYR A 187 5.78 13.74 11.15
CA TYR A 187 5.08 12.91 12.14
C TYR A 187 4.63 13.72 13.37
N GLY A 188 5.32 14.83 13.68
CA GLY A 188 4.88 15.83 14.66
C GLY A 188 3.54 16.48 14.29
N VAL A 189 3.33 16.73 13.01
CA VAL A 189 2.04 17.24 12.50
C VAL A 189 0.92 16.21 12.70
N LEU A 190 1.21 14.90 12.48
CA LEU A 190 0.23 13.85 12.79
C LEU A 190 -0.07 13.78 14.29
N ALA A 191 0.96 13.86 15.14
CA ALA A 191 0.79 13.86 16.61
C ALA A 191 -0.05 15.03 17.12
N GLN A 192 -0.03 16.16 16.41
CA GLN A 192 -0.76 17.41 16.74
C GLN A 192 -1.99 17.64 15.86
N GLU A 193 -2.60 16.58 15.36
CA GLU A 193 -3.88 16.60 14.66
C GLU A 193 -3.92 17.60 13.49
N GLY A 194 -2.80 17.70 12.74
CA GLY A 194 -2.71 18.57 11.56
C GLY A 194 -2.06 19.93 11.80
N VAL A 195 -1.61 20.21 13.02
CA VAL A 195 -0.91 21.47 13.34
C VAL A 195 0.60 21.28 13.20
N ARG A 196 1.21 22.00 12.26
CA ARG A 196 2.66 22.03 12.06
C ARG A 196 3.30 23.05 13.01
N ARG A 197 4.43 22.67 13.59
CA ARG A 197 5.36 23.56 14.30
C ARG A 197 6.76 23.28 13.79
N ASP A 198 7.50 24.35 13.50
CA ASP A 198 8.88 24.21 13.04
C ASP A 198 9.77 23.67 14.16
N GLN A 199 10.71 22.83 13.79
CA GLN A 199 11.67 22.26 14.75
C GLN A 199 12.64 23.33 15.25
N ALA A 200 12.89 23.32 16.55
CA ALA A 200 13.80 24.25 17.21
C ALA A 200 14.84 23.53 18.07
N LEU A 201 16.10 23.84 17.81
CA LEU A 201 17.24 23.42 18.62
C LEU A 201 17.66 24.48 19.63
N VAL A 202 17.32 25.76 19.38
CA VAL A 202 17.64 26.90 20.23
C VAL A 202 16.35 27.49 20.78
N LEU A 203 16.17 27.42 22.09
CA LEU A 203 14.94 27.88 22.76
C LEU A 203 15.03 29.34 23.19
N THR A 204 16.22 29.82 23.54
CA THR A 204 16.43 31.19 23.99
C THR A 204 17.85 31.65 23.73
N ILE A 205 17.98 32.83 23.16
CA ILE A 205 19.26 33.52 23.00
C ILE A 205 19.31 34.65 24.02
N LYS A 206 20.39 34.73 24.80
CA LYS A 206 20.62 35.80 25.81
C LYS A 206 21.95 36.48 25.53
N ASP A 207 22.00 37.80 25.85
CA ASP A 207 23.29 38.50 25.85
C ASP A 207 24.13 38.19 27.11
N SER A 208 25.34 38.76 27.17
CA SER A 208 26.26 38.58 28.29
C SER A 208 25.74 39.15 29.63
N GLN A 209 24.66 39.93 29.61
CA GLN A 209 24.01 40.49 30.78
C GLN A 209 22.76 39.69 31.19
N GLY A 210 22.46 38.58 30.50
CA GLY A 210 21.32 37.71 30.76
C GLY A 210 19.98 38.24 30.19
N ARG A 211 19.99 39.32 29.41
CA ARG A 211 18.78 39.80 28.75
C ARG A 211 18.43 38.88 27.58
N VAL A 212 17.16 38.51 27.49
CA VAL A 212 16.65 37.71 26.39
C VAL A 212 16.66 38.55 25.13
N LEU A 213 17.41 38.08 24.12
CA LEU A 213 17.45 38.69 22.77
C LEU A 213 16.41 38.04 21.87
N GLU A 214 16.23 36.73 22.01
CA GLU A 214 15.29 35.93 21.22
C GLU A 214 14.76 34.79 22.08
N ARG A 215 13.50 34.40 21.89
CA ARG A 215 12.88 33.24 22.52
C ARG A 215 12.01 32.54 21.48
N LEU A 216 12.07 31.22 21.47
CA LEU A 216 11.15 30.40 20.66
C LEU A 216 9.70 30.70 21.07
N GLU A 217 8.89 31.10 20.11
CA GLU A 217 7.45 31.15 20.23
C GLU A 217 6.90 29.94 19.46
N ALA A 218 6.24 29.03 20.18
CA ALA A 218 5.74 27.77 19.63
C ALA A 218 4.44 28.01 18.83
N GLU A 219 4.50 28.87 17.82
CA GLU A 219 3.37 29.11 16.92
C GLU A 219 3.10 27.87 16.08
N GLY A 220 1.81 27.57 15.87
CA GLY A 220 1.38 26.42 15.08
C GLY A 220 0.58 26.86 13.86
N GLU A 221 0.86 26.25 12.71
CA GLU A 221 0.11 26.41 11.47
C GLU A 221 -0.78 25.19 11.24
N ASN A 222 -2.08 25.38 11.00
CA ASN A 222 -2.97 24.27 10.62
C ASN A 222 -2.76 23.95 9.13
N VAL A 223 -2.18 22.78 8.84
CA VAL A 223 -1.84 22.32 7.49
C VAL A 223 -2.65 21.11 7.02
N ALA A 224 -3.47 20.53 7.90
CA ALA A 224 -4.35 19.41 7.55
C ALA A 224 -5.60 19.37 8.42
N ASP A 225 -6.68 18.80 7.89
CA ASP A 225 -7.91 18.57 8.63
C ASP A 225 -7.70 17.62 9.80
N SER A 226 -8.10 18.02 11.00
CA SER A 226 -7.88 17.26 12.23
C SER A 226 -8.60 15.92 12.25
N GLN A 227 -9.79 15.81 11.66
CA GLN A 227 -10.55 14.56 11.63
C GLN A 227 -9.86 13.52 10.76
N LEU A 228 -9.30 13.93 9.61
CA LEU A 228 -8.55 13.03 8.73
C LEU A 228 -7.24 12.58 9.37
N VAL A 229 -6.55 13.48 10.07
CA VAL A 229 -5.33 13.12 10.81
C VAL A 229 -5.64 12.17 11.98
N ARG A 230 -6.75 12.37 12.70
CA ARG A 230 -7.22 11.43 13.74
C ARG A 230 -7.48 10.04 13.20
N GLN A 231 -8.01 9.91 11.96
CA GLN A 231 -8.14 8.60 11.31
C GLN A 231 -6.78 7.92 11.11
N ILE A 232 -5.75 8.66 10.68
CA ILE A 232 -4.39 8.12 10.55
C ILE A 232 -3.82 7.71 11.92
N ASN A 233 -4.00 8.54 12.96
CA ASN A 233 -3.55 8.23 14.32
C ASN A 233 -4.24 6.99 14.88
N ASP A 234 -5.56 6.87 14.67
CA ASP A 234 -6.36 5.73 15.08
C ASP A 234 -5.87 4.42 14.42
N ILE A 235 -5.55 4.46 13.12
CA ILE A 235 -4.99 3.31 12.38
C ILE A 235 -3.60 2.93 12.90
N LEU A 236 -2.72 3.92 13.08
CA LEU A 236 -1.32 3.66 13.47
C LEU A 236 -1.15 3.31 14.94
N SER A 237 -2.10 3.63 15.81
CA SER A 237 -2.12 3.24 17.21
C SER A 237 -2.87 1.92 17.48
N ASP A 238 -3.63 1.41 16.50
CA ASP A 238 -4.39 0.16 16.60
C ASP A 238 -3.44 -1.05 16.66
N THR A 239 -3.27 -1.62 17.85
CA THR A 239 -2.38 -2.76 18.08
C THR A 239 -2.88 -4.04 17.45
N ASP A 240 -4.20 -4.23 17.37
CA ASP A 240 -4.80 -5.41 16.78
C ASP A 240 -4.58 -5.40 15.25
N ALA A 241 -4.85 -4.26 14.59
CA ALA A 241 -4.59 -4.09 13.17
C ALA A 241 -3.10 -4.24 12.83
N ARG A 242 -2.19 -3.74 13.69
CA ARG A 242 -0.73 -3.87 13.50
C ARG A 242 -0.19 -5.28 13.76
N SER A 243 -0.91 -6.12 14.49
CA SER A 243 -0.44 -7.45 14.89
C SER A 243 -0.05 -8.32 13.69
N GLY A 244 -0.73 -8.17 12.56
CA GLY A 244 -0.41 -8.88 11.32
C GLY A 244 0.99 -8.58 10.75
N LEU A 245 1.53 -7.38 11.00
CA LEU A 245 2.89 -7.01 10.57
C LEU A 245 3.95 -7.42 11.61
N PHE A 246 3.69 -7.12 12.88
CA PHE A 246 4.71 -7.25 13.92
C PHE A 246 4.82 -8.66 14.50
N GLY A 247 3.73 -9.46 14.50
CA GLY A 247 3.74 -10.82 15.02
C GLY A 247 4.39 -10.90 16.41
N ASN A 248 5.45 -11.70 16.53
CA ASN A 248 6.18 -11.89 17.79
C ASN A 248 6.92 -10.62 18.30
N SER A 249 7.06 -9.59 17.48
CA SER A 249 7.72 -8.32 17.83
C SER A 249 6.73 -7.25 18.28
N LEU A 250 5.44 -7.55 18.38
CA LEU A 250 4.40 -6.59 18.76
C LEU A 250 4.67 -5.96 20.15
N ASN A 251 5.21 -6.74 21.10
CA ASN A 251 5.59 -6.27 22.43
C ASN A 251 6.60 -5.11 22.41
N LEU A 252 7.42 -4.98 21.36
CA LEU A 252 8.34 -3.86 21.20
C LEU A 252 7.62 -2.55 20.78
N THR A 253 6.34 -2.59 20.53
CA THR A 253 5.55 -1.45 20.03
C THR A 253 4.44 -1.04 20.99
N VAL A 254 4.34 -1.69 22.15
CA VAL A 254 3.30 -1.46 23.16
C VAL A 254 3.96 -0.99 24.45
N PHE A 255 3.45 0.09 25.04
CA PHE A 255 3.97 0.71 26.25
C PHE A 255 2.82 0.85 27.27
N PRO A 256 2.92 0.24 28.45
CA PRO A 256 1.87 0.31 29.48
C PRO A 256 1.54 1.76 29.84
N GLY A 257 0.26 2.13 29.79
CA GLY A 257 -0.22 3.47 30.13
C GLY A 257 -0.06 4.52 29.03
N HIS A 258 0.47 4.17 27.85
CA HIS A 258 0.61 5.09 26.73
C HIS A 258 0.06 4.49 25.44
N GLU A 259 -0.71 5.27 24.71
CA GLU A 259 -1.12 4.94 23.37
C GLU A 259 -0.05 5.43 22.39
N VAL A 260 0.49 4.55 21.57
CA VAL A 260 1.62 4.84 20.69
C VAL A 260 1.28 4.46 19.26
N ALA A 261 1.31 5.44 18.38
CA ALA A 261 1.25 5.24 16.93
C ALA A 261 2.66 4.93 16.40
N LEU A 262 2.76 3.99 15.46
CA LEU A 262 4.05 3.59 14.89
C LEU A 262 3.91 3.29 13.39
N LYS A 263 4.88 3.77 12.63
CA LYS A 263 5.10 3.32 11.25
C LYS A 263 6.57 2.97 11.03
N THR A 264 6.80 1.82 10.42
CA THR A 264 8.13 1.36 10.02
C THR A 264 8.35 1.54 8.52
N GLY A 265 9.61 1.65 8.13
CA GLY A 265 10.03 1.70 6.73
C GLY A 265 11.30 0.86 6.52
N THR A 266 11.34 0.12 5.42
CA THR A 266 12.54 -0.59 4.96
C THR A 266 12.70 -0.28 3.49
N SER A 267 13.86 0.24 3.10
CA SER A 267 14.15 0.47 1.68
C SER A 267 14.52 -0.84 0.97
N ASN A 268 14.50 -0.80 -0.35
CA ASN A 268 14.94 -1.93 -1.17
C ASN A 268 16.37 -2.36 -0.80
N ASP A 269 16.64 -3.64 -0.90
CA ASP A 269 17.93 -4.25 -0.55
C ASP A 269 18.34 -4.04 0.93
N TYR A 270 17.42 -3.66 1.82
CA TYR A 270 17.73 -3.45 3.26
C TYR A 270 18.83 -2.42 3.51
N ARG A 271 18.84 -1.31 2.73
CA ARG A 271 19.83 -0.23 2.90
C ARG A 271 19.50 0.68 4.07
N ASP A 272 18.20 0.94 4.24
CA ASP A 272 17.67 1.85 5.25
C ASP A 272 16.54 1.16 6.04
N ALA A 273 16.63 1.22 7.35
CA ALA A 273 15.63 0.76 8.29
C ALA A 273 15.13 1.94 9.14
N TRP A 274 13.82 2.15 9.20
CA TRP A 274 13.18 3.27 9.87
C TRP A 274 12.16 2.83 10.90
N ALA A 275 12.10 3.55 12.02
CA ALA A 275 11.00 3.47 12.97
C ALA A 275 10.56 4.89 13.35
N LEU A 276 9.35 5.30 13.00
CA LEU A 276 8.74 6.58 13.33
C LEU A 276 7.55 6.30 14.24
N GLY A 277 7.68 6.61 15.52
CA GLY A 277 6.58 6.40 16.45
C GLY A 277 6.37 7.58 17.37
N TYR A 278 5.13 7.76 17.82
CA TYR A 278 4.74 8.96 18.52
C TYR A 278 3.57 8.74 19.47
N THR A 279 3.49 9.61 20.45
CA THR A 279 2.33 9.91 21.28
C THR A 279 1.88 11.35 21.00
N PRO A 280 0.79 11.86 21.56
CA PRO A 280 0.44 13.28 21.43
C PRO A 280 1.52 14.26 21.98
N SER A 281 2.47 13.80 22.78
CA SER A 281 3.48 14.64 23.44
C SER A 281 4.94 14.34 23.11
N LEU A 282 5.21 13.28 22.34
CA LEU A 282 6.57 12.88 22.00
C LEU A 282 6.58 12.20 20.62
N VAL A 283 7.46 12.65 19.73
CA VAL A 283 7.75 11.96 18.46
C VAL A 283 9.19 11.49 18.48
N VAL A 284 9.41 10.24 18.12
CA VAL A 284 10.75 9.65 18.01
C VAL A 284 10.93 8.99 16.67
N GLY A 285 11.93 9.44 15.92
CA GLY A 285 12.37 8.82 14.67
C GLY A 285 13.74 8.18 14.82
N VAL A 286 13.89 6.97 14.30
CA VAL A 286 15.15 6.23 14.22
C VAL A 286 15.40 5.82 12.79
N TRP A 287 16.63 6.02 12.34
CA TRP A 287 17.21 5.42 11.15
C TRP A 287 18.34 4.48 11.54
N ALA A 288 18.47 3.33 10.85
CA ALA A 288 19.61 2.43 10.96
C ALA A 288 20.02 1.94 9.56
N GLY A 289 21.34 1.86 9.32
CA GLY A 289 21.88 1.49 8.01
C GLY A 289 23.39 1.72 7.93
N ASN A 290 23.88 1.98 6.72
CA ASN A 290 25.28 2.28 6.44
C ASN A 290 25.44 3.66 5.80
N ASN A 291 26.40 4.47 6.26
CA ASN A 291 26.67 5.80 5.68
C ASN A 291 26.95 5.73 4.17
N ASN A 292 27.70 4.74 3.74
CA ASN A 292 28.07 4.51 2.35
C ASN A 292 26.98 3.82 1.52
N ASN A 293 25.76 3.74 2.05
CA ASN A 293 24.58 3.13 1.40
C ASN A 293 24.74 1.65 1.00
N LYS A 294 25.68 0.92 1.61
CA LYS A 294 25.77 -0.55 1.43
C LYS A 294 24.56 -1.22 2.05
N PRO A 295 24.01 -2.28 1.41
CA PRO A 295 22.92 -3.04 2.00
C PRO A 295 23.32 -3.66 3.34
N MET A 296 22.38 -3.68 4.27
CA MET A 296 22.45 -4.60 5.41
C MET A 296 22.12 -6.03 4.94
N HIS A 297 22.39 -7.03 5.77
CA HIS A 297 21.94 -8.39 5.51
C HIS A 297 20.40 -8.43 5.46
N ARG A 298 19.83 -9.41 4.76
CA ARG A 298 18.37 -9.53 4.55
C ARG A 298 17.52 -9.44 5.82
N GLN A 299 18.08 -9.77 6.98
CA GLN A 299 17.40 -9.65 8.27
C GLN A 299 17.47 -8.24 8.89
N GLY A 300 18.24 -7.30 8.30
CA GLY A 300 18.35 -5.91 8.73
C GLY A 300 17.13 -5.04 8.39
N SER A 301 15.92 -5.61 8.49
CA SER A 301 14.66 -4.89 8.29
C SER A 301 14.40 -3.90 9.42
N SER A 302 13.47 -2.98 9.20
CA SER A 302 13.04 -2.00 10.20
C SER A 302 12.67 -2.63 11.54
N ILE A 303 11.94 -3.75 11.53
CA ILE A 303 11.50 -4.46 12.75
C ILE A 303 12.69 -4.95 13.58
N LEU A 304 13.77 -5.36 12.96
CA LEU A 304 14.93 -5.94 13.65
C LEU A 304 16.07 -4.94 13.88
N ALA A 305 16.25 -3.95 12.99
CA ALA A 305 17.35 -3.00 13.09
C ALA A 305 16.96 -1.66 13.76
N ALA A 306 15.81 -1.08 13.40
CA ALA A 306 15.39 0.23 13.90
C ALA A 306 14.44 0.18 15.10
N VAL A 307 13.43 -0.71 15.08
CA VAL A 307 12.42 -0.80 16.14
C VAL A 307 13.02 -1.08 17.52
N PRO A 308 14.01 -1.95 17.72
CA PRO A 308 14.58 -2.14 19.06
C PRO A 308 15.29 -0.88 19.62
N ILE A 309 15.98 -0.10 18.75
CA ILE A 309 16.60 1.18 19.16
C ILE A 309 15.51 2.18 19.57
N TRP A 310 14.46 2.28 18.74
CA TRP A 310 13.31 3.13 18.99
C TRP A 310 12.58 2.73 20.28
N HIS A 311 12.34 1.41 20.49
CA HIS A 311 11.70 0.87 21.68
C HIS A 311 12.46 1.22 22.96
N ASP A 312 13.76 0.97 22.98
CA ASP A 312 14.59 1.21 24.15
C ASP A 312 14.61 2.70 24.53
N PHE A 313 14.62 3.59 23.53
CA PHE A 313 14.52 5.03 23.78
C PHE A 313 13.13 5.42 24.30
N MET A 314 12.06 4.95 23.62
CA MET A 314 10.69 5.25 24.03
C MET A 314 10.37 4.72 25.43
N ALA A 315 10.81 3.50 25.75
CA ALA A 315 10.61 2.90 27.06
C ALA A 315 11.21 3.73 28.21
N GLU A 316 12.33 4.40 27.96
CA GLU A 316 12.95 5.29 28.94
C GLU A 316 12.28 6.66 28.97
N ALA A 317 12.05 7.26 27.80
CA ALA A 317 11.48 8.60 27.67
C ALA A 317 10.05 8.68 28.24
N LEU A 318 9.22 7.66 28.03
CA LEU A 318 7.84 7.62 28.49
C LEU A 318 7.69 7.49 30.02
N LYS A 319 8.73 7.05 30.75
CA LYS A 319 8.68 6.99 32.22
C LYS A 319 8.43 8.36 32.88
N SER A 320 8.88 9.43 32.24
CA SER A 320 8.73 10.80 32.70
C SER A 320 7.56 11.55 32.06
N GLN A 321 6.84 10.94 31.12
CA GLN A 321 5.72 11.55 30.43
C GLN A 321 4.38 11.15 31.08
N PRO A 322 3.41 12.07 31.17
CA PRO A 322 2.06 11.69 31.57
C PRO A 322 1.44 10.75 30.53
N SER A 323 0.57 9.86 30.99
CA SER A 323 -0.25 9.05 30.07
C SER A 323 -1.03 9.96 29.12
N ALA A 324 -0.95 9.63 27.84
CA ALA A 324 -1.65 10.37 26.78
C ALA A 324 -2.29 9.38 25.80
N THR A 325 -3.47 9.73 25.32
CA THR A 325 -4.21 8.99 24.30
C THR A 325 -4.53 9.90 23.13
N PHE A 326 -4.67 9.36 21.96
CA PHE A 326 -5.11 10.12 20.78
C PHE A 326 -6.60 10.43 20.86
N THR A 327 -7.01 11.60 20.35
CA THR A 327 -8.42 11.91 20.12
C THR A 327 -8.94 10.98 19.03
N ARG A 328 -10.06 10.32 19.30
CA ARG A 328 -10.70 9.46 18.30
C ARG A 328 -11.34 10.30 17.18
N PRO A 329 -11.31 9.81 15.92
CA PRO A 329 -12.06 10.46 14.85
C PRO A 329 -13.56 10.34 15.10
N ASP A 330 -14.33 11.32 14.64
CA ASP A 330 -15.77 11.21 14.57
C ASP A 330 -16.15 10.12 13.53
N PRO A 331 -17.27 9.42 13.74
CA PRO A 331 -17.77 8.47 12.75
C PRO A 331 -17.99 9.12 11.39
N ALA A 332 -17.35 8.60 10.36
CA ALA A 332 -17.53 9.07 8.99
C ALA A 332 -18.71 8.37 8.32
N THR A 333 -19.49 9.12 7.53
CA THR A 333 -20.54 8.55 6.68
C THR A 333 -20.01 8.42 5.26
N ALA A 334 -20.04 7.20 4.72
CA ALA A 334 -19.61 6.95 3.35
C ALA A 334 -20.59 7.58 2.35
N ALA A 335 -20.06 8.35 1.40
CA ALA A 335 -20.87 8.91 0.31
C ALA A 335 -21.39 7.84 -0.66
N LYS A 336 -20.70 6.71 -0.72
CA LYS A 336 -21.06 5.54 -1.54
C LYS A 336 -20.77 4.25 -0.76
N PRO A 337 -21.52 3.14 -0.97
CA PRO A 337 -21.27 1.86 -0.30
C PRO A 337 -19.83 1.37 -0.42
N VAL A 338 -19.21 1.50 -1.60
CA VAL A 338 -17.82 1.07 -1.86
C VAL A 338 -16.77 1.86 -1.07
N LEU A 339 -17.05 3.12 -0.73
CA LEU A 339 -16.18 3.91 0.15
C LEU A 339 -16.33 3.47 1.61
N GLY A 340 -17.49 2.92 1.98
CA GLY A 340 -17.77 2.35 3.30
C GLY A 340 -17.37 0.87 3.46
N GLY A 341 -16.66 0.29 2.49
CA GLY A 341 -16.12 -1.07 2.59
C GLY A 341 -16.90 -2.15 1.84
N GLU A 342 -18.01 -1.81 1.19
CA GLU A 342 -18.74 -2.78 0.37
C GLU A 342 -17.98 -3.01 -0.96
N TYR A 343 -17.36 -4.16 -1.13
CA TYR A 343 -16.69 -4.55 -2.37
C TYR A 343 -17.53 -5.53 -3.22
N VAL A 344 -18.64 -6.05 -2.69
CA VAL A 344 -19.64 -6.82 -3.42
C VAL A 344 -20.88 -5.95 -3.59
N VAL A 345 -21.02 -5.28 -4.72
CA VAL A 345 -22.15 -4.36 -4.97
C VAL A 345 -23.10 -5.00 -5.97
N ASN A 346 -24.37 -5.14 -5.61
CA ASN A 346 -25.39 -5.81 -6.43
C ASN A 346 -24.99 -7.23 -6.87
N GLY A 347 -24.23 -7.95 -6.02
CA GLY A 347 -23.74 -9.29 -6.31
C GLY A 347 -22.54 -9.33 -7.29
N GLN A 348 -21.96 -8.21 -7.64
CA GLN A 348 -20.78 -8.10 -8.53
C GLN A 348 -19.58 -7.62 -7.75
N ILE A 349 -18.39 -8.07 -8.19
CA ILE A 349 -17.10 -7.66 -7.63
C ILE A 349 -16.30 -7.00 -8.75
N HIS A 350 -15.92 -5.76 -8.52
CA HIS A 350 -15.10 -4.95 -9.43
C HIS A 350 -14.00 -4.22 -8.66
N SER A 351 -13.04 -3.68 -9.38
CA SER A 351 -12.08 -2.73 -8.81
C SER A 351 -12.80 -1.47 -8.34
N ILE A 352 -12.17 -0.75 -7.41
CA ILE A 352 -12.73 0.53 -6.93
C ILE A 352 -12.94 1.52 -8.08
N LEU A 353 -12.11 1.47 -9.13
CA LEU A 353 -12.19 2.33 -10.34
C LEU A 353 -13.45 2.09 -11.18
N TYR A 354 -14.15 0.97 -10.99
CA TYR A 354 -15.46 0.75 -11.60
C TYR A 354 -16.54 1.65 -10.99
N TYR A 355 -16.42 1.92 -9.70
CA TYR A 355 -17.45 2.61 -8.91
C TYR A 355 -17.14 4.08 -8.67
N VAL A 356 -15.88 4.49 -8.76
CA VAL A 356 -15.46 5.86 -8.46
C VAL A 356 -14.55 6.43 -9.55
N ASP A 357 -14.75 7.71 -9.85
CA ASP A 357 -13.76 8.53 -10.53
C ASP A 357 -12.66 8.88 -9.49
N ARG A 358 -11.39 8.57 -9.77
CA ARG A 358 -10.29 8.84 -8.85
C ARG A 358 -10.11 10.32 -8.51
N ASP A 359 -10.53 11.21 -9.41
CA ASP A 359 -10.41 12.66 -9.22
C ASP A 359 -11.61 13.26 -8.50
N ASN A 360 -12.76 12.55 -8.48
CA ASN A 360 -13.96 12.88 -7.71
C ASN A 360 -14.64 11.62 -7.13
N PRO A 361 -14.02 10.94 -6.14
CA PRO A 361 -14.51 9.63 -5.67
C PRO A 361 -15.91 9.66 -5.04
N THR A 362 -16.34 10.81 -4.51
CA THR A 362 -17.67 10.99 -3.90
C THR A 362 -18.76 11.36 -4.91
N GLY A 363 -18.37 11.76 -6.13
CA GLY A 363 -19.29 12.10 -7.22
C GLY A 363 -19.89 10.88 -7.93
N ASP A 364 -20.51 11.08 -9.09
CA ASP A 364 -21.10 9.99 -9.87
C ASP A 364 -20.04 8.95 -10.29
N PRO A 365 -20.43 7.68 -10.47
CA PRO A 365 -19.55 6.68 -11.07
C PRO A 365 -19.10 7.10 -12.49
N PRO A 366 -17.90 6.68 -12.93
CA PRO A 366 -17.46 6.95 -14.29
C PRO A 366 -18.45 6.32 -15.30
N SER A 367 -18.80 7.06 -16.36
CA SER A 367 -19.67 6.53 -17.42
C SER A 367 -19.00 5.40 -18.23
N ASP A 368 -17.68 5.41 -18.29
CA ASP A 368 -16.84 4.37 -18.88
C ASP A 368 -15.57 4.20 -18.02
N PRO A 369 -15.53 3.23 -17.11
CA PRO A 369 -14.36 2.98 -16.27
C PRO A 369 -13.09 2.64 -17.06
N SER A 370 -13.21 2.11 -18.28
CA SER A 370 -12.06 1.72 -19.11
C SER A 370 -11.22 2.90 -19.61
N LEU A 371 -11.74 4.13 -19.47
CA LEU A 371 -10.99 5.35 -19.75
C LEU A 371 -9.91 5.64 -18.70
N ASP A 372 -10.02 5.08 -17.48
CA ASP A 372 -8.94 5.14 -16.51
C ASP A 372 -7.80 4.19 -16.94
N PRO A 373 -6.55 4.71 -17.08
CA PRO A 373 -5.43 3.90 -17.57
C PRO A 373 -5.13 2.64 -16.73
N GLN A 374 -5.45 2.65 -15.45
CA GLN A 374 -5.19 1.52 -14.55
C GLN A 374 -6.35 0.51 -14.49
N PHE A 375 -7.52 0.88 -15.01
CA PHE A 375 -8.72 0.08 -14.83
C PHE A 375 -8.53 -1.38 -15.26
N ASN A 376 -8.08 -1.61 -16.49
CA ASN A 376 -7.93 -2.96 -17.02
C ASN A 376 -6.93 -3.80 -16.22
N ASN A 377 -5.84 -3.18 -15.76
CA ASN A 377 -4.81 -3.86 -14.97
C ASN A 377 -5.32 -4.28 -13.58
N TRP A 378 -6.18 -3.47 -12.97
CA TRP A 378 -6.76 -3.81 -11.66
C TRP A 378 -7.95 -4.74 -11.79
N GLU A 379 -8.83 -4.47 -12.75
CA GLU A 379 -10.09 -5.21 -12.96
C GLU A 379 -9.81 -6.68 -13.27
N LEU A 380 -8.91 -6.97 -14.21
CA LEU A 380 -8.60 -8.33 -14.59
C LEU A 380 -8.12 -9.19 -13.41
N GLN A 381 -7.26 -8.62 -12.56
CA GLN A 381 -6.75 -9.34 -11.39
C GLN A 381 -7.85 -9.65 -10.37
N ILE A 382 -8.81 -8.73 -10.23
CA ILE A 382 -9.96 -8.93 -9.33
C ILE A 382 -10.90 -9.99 -9.87
N ILE A 383 -11.18 -9.98 -11.18
CA ILE A 383 -11.95 -11.04 -11.85
C ILE A 383 -11.30 -12.41 -11.61
N LEU A 384 -9.97 -12.51 -11.78
CA LEU A 384 -9.23 -13.75 -11.56
C LEU A 384 -9.29 -14.22 -10.10
N TRP A 385 -9.08 -13.29 -9.16
CA TRP A 385 -9.20 -13.58 -7.73
C TRP A 385 -10.62 -14.06 -7.37
N ALA A 386 -11.63 -13.36 -7.83
CA ALA A 386 -13.00 -13.63 -7.50
C ALA A 386 -13.50 -14.95 -8.12
N ALA A 387 -13.02 -15.33 -9.30
CA ALA A 387 -13.30 -16.64 -9.91
C ALA A 387 -12.93 -17.81 -9.00
N VAL A 388 -11.89 -17.66 -8.21
CA VAL A 388 -11.40 -18.69 -7.30
C VAL A 388 -12.06 -18.57 -5.92
N ASN A 389 -12.19 -17.33 -5.38
CA ASN A 389 -12.51 -17.09 -3.97
C ASN A 389 -13.98 -16.74 -3.73
N ALA A 390 -14.71 -16.31 -4.76
CA ALA A 390 -16.12 -15.94 -4.66
C ALA A 390 -16.96 -16.54 -5.81
N PRO A 391 -17.02 -17.86 -5.96
CA PRO A 391 -17.66 -18.53 -7.11
C PRO A 391 -19.19 -18.28 -7.22
N GLY A 392 -19.76 -17.57 -6.27
CA GLY A 392 -21.17 -17.14 -6.28
C GLY A 392 -21.40 -15.68 -6.62
N ALA A 393 -20.34 -14.85 -6.60
CA ALA A 393 -20.42 -13.46 -7.01
C ALA A 393 -20.45 -13.39 -8.55
N GLY A 394 -21.33 -12.57 -9.11
CA GLY A 394 -21.37 -12.30 -10.55
C GLY A 394 -20.08 -11.60 -10.96
N PHE A 395 -19.47 -12.05 -12.05
CA PHE A 395 -18.41 -11.31 -12.71
C PHE A 395 -19.05 -10.46 -13.80
N GLY A 396 -18.82 -9.16 -13.77
CA GLY A 396 -19.19 -8.28 -14.84
C GLY A 396 -18.28 -8.52 -16.05
N GLY A 397 -18.54 -9.59 -16.80
CA GLY A 397 -18.23 -9.58 -18.23
C GLY A 397 -19.22 -8.60 -18.85
N THR A 398 -18.74 -7.58 -19.49
CA THR A 398 -19.40 -6.54 -20.28
C THR A 398 -20.77 -6.86 -20.84
N THR A 399 -21.74 -7.00 -19.97
CA THR A 399 -23.16 -6.78 -20.19
C THR A 399 -23.74 -6.55 -18.81
N ILE A 400 -24.29 -5.39 -18.55
CA ILE A 400 -25.23 -5.15 -17.47
C ILE A 400 -26.25 -6.28 -17.61
N GLY A 401 -26.05 -7.35 -16.81
CA GLY A 401 -26.62 -8.67 -17.13
C GLY A 401 -28.12 -8.64 -16.99
N ASP A 402 -28.79 -8.84 -18.08
CA ASP A 402 -30.12 -9.41 -18.05
C ASP A 402 -30.10 -10.65 -17.14
N PRO A 403 -30.84 -10.66 -16.02
CA PRO A 403 -30.91 -11.82 -15.13
C PRO A 403 -31.27 -13.13 -15.83
N ALA A 404 -31.79 -13.05 -17.06
CA ALA A 404 -32.13 -14.15 -17.93
C ALA A 404 -30.97 -14.65 -18.81
N ALA A 405 -29.81 -13.95 -18.85
CA ALA A 405 -28.66 -14.39 -19.63
C ALA A 405 -28.00 -15.66 -19.06
N PRO A 406 -27.36 -16.51 -19.90
CA PRO A 406 -26.66 -17.70 -19.44
C PRO A 406 -25.55 -17.38 -18.46
N ARG A 407 -25.40 -18.19 -17.42
CA ARG A 407 -24.27 -18.17 -16.51
C ARG A 407 -23.27 -19.26 -16.92
N ILE A 408 -22.01 -18.88 -17.16
CA ILE A 408 -20.94 -19.78 -17.54
C ILE A 408 -19.96 -19.91 -16.37
N VAL A 409 -19.64 -21.13 -15.95
CA VAL A 409 -18.60 -21.42 -14.96
C VAL A 409 -17.56 -22.33 -15.62
N ILE A 410 -16.38 -21.81 -15.90
CA ILE A 410 -15.24 -22.57 -16.41
C ILE A 410 -14.55 -23.24 -15.21
N ILE A 411 -14.49 -24.59 -15.22
CA ILE A 411 -13.91 -25.38 -14.14
C ILE A 411 -12.44 -25.72 -14.48
N SER A 412 -12.16 -26.00 -15.76
CA SER A 412 -10.82 -26.27 -16.28
C SER A 412 -10.69 -25.73 -17.71
N PRO A 413 -9.54 -25.15 -18.09
CA PRO A 413 -8.44 -24.83 -17.21
C PRO A 413 -8.83 -23.69 -16.27
N THR A 414 -8.21 -23.64 -15.09
CA THR A 414 -8.32 -22.46 -14.23
C THR A 414 -7.47 -21.32 -14.79
N SER A 415 -7.88 -20.09 -14.52
CA SER A 415 -7.08 -18.95 -14.93
C SER A 415 -5.70 -18.98 -14.27
N GLY A 416 -4.66 -18.70 -15.04
CA GLY A 416 -3.27 -18.83 -14.61
C GLY A 416 -2.69 -20.25 -14.75
N ALA A 417 -3.47 -21.24 -15.17
CA ALA A 417 -2.98 -22.61 -15.37
C ALA A 417 -1.94 -22.68 -16.49
N PHE A 418 -0.90 -23.48 -16.28
CA PHE A 418 0.03 -23.87 -17.33
C PHE A 418 -0.57 -25.04 -18.12
N ILE A 419 -0.53 -24.92 -19.44
CA ILE A 419 -0.96 -25.96 -20.36
C ILE A 419 0.24 -26.63 -20.99
N THR A 420 0.07 -27.91 -21.29
CA THR A 420 1.01 -28.72 -22.10
C THR A 420 0.53 -28.77 -23.54
N ASP A 421 0.70 -29.92 -24.21
CA ASP A 421 0.29 -30.11 -25.59
C ASP A 421 -1.24 -30.21 -25.80
N ARG A 422 -1.99 -30.34 -24.72
CA ARG A 422 -3.47 -30.45 -24.75
C ARG A 422 -4.09 -29.56 -23.68
N VAL A 423 -5.26 -29.00 -24.01
CA VAL A 423 -6.09 -28.19 -23.10
C VAL A 423 -7.35 -29.00 -22.78
N VAL A 424 -7.53 -29.33 -21.52
CA VAL A 424 -8.75 -29.98 -21.02
C VAL A 424 -9.73 -28.89 -20.59
N VAL A 425 -10.85 -28.80 -21.31
CA VAL A 425 -11.92 -27.84 -21.03
C VAL A 425 -13.05 -28.53 -20.27
N SER A 426 -13.37 -28.00 -19.10
CA SER A 426 -14.53 -28.38 -18.31
C SER A 426 -15.27 -27.11 -17.87
N ALA A 427 -16.56 -27.05 -18.16
CA ALA A 427 -17.40 -25.90 -17.79
C ALA A 427 -18.83 -26.33 -17.50
N ARG A 428 -19.57 -25.50 -16.79
CA ARG A 428 -21.02 -25.65 -16.55
C ARG A 428 -21.72 -24.38 -16.95
N ILE A 429 -22.76 -24.50 -17.78
CA ILE A 429 -23.60 -23.41 -18.22
C ILE A 429 -25.01 -23.60 -17.65
N SER A 430 -25.52 -22.58 -16.96
CA SER A 430 -26.90 -22.53 -16.45
C SER A 430 -27.60 -21.27 -16.94
N ALA A 431 -28.87 -21.33 -17.25
CA ALA A 431 -29.65 -20.22 -17.73
C ALA A 431 -31.12 -20.30 -17.28
N ALA A 432 -31.85 -19.20 -17.36
CA ALA A 432 -33.29 -19.18 -17.09
C ALA A 432 -34.07 -19.97 -18.17
N SER A 433 -33.58 -19.91 -19.42
CA SER A 433 -34.12 -20.66 -20.55
C SER A 433 -33.08 -21.69 -21.08
N GLN A 434 -33.56 -22.65 -21.89
CA GLN A 434 -32.70 -23.73 -22.40
C GLN A 434 -31.52 -23.19 -23.20
N PRO A 435 -30.26 -23.58 -22.91
CA PRO A 435 -29.13 -23.29 -23.79
C PRO A 435 -29.34 -23.88 -25.19
N ALA A 436 -29.11 -23.06 -26.20
CA ALA A 436 -29.30 -23.45 -27.61
C ALA A 436 -27.97 -23.58 -28.36
N ARG A 437 -26.93 -22.87 -27.96
CA ARG A 437 -25.60 -22.94 -28.56
C ARG A 437 -24.54 -22.66 -27.49
N ILE A 438 -23.49 -23.43 -27.51
CA ILE A 438 -22.26 -23.20 -26.74
C ILE A 438 -21.08 -23.24 -27.70
N SER A 439 -20.29 -22.18 -27.72
CA SER A 439 -19.10 -22.04 -28.58
C SER A 439 -17.88 -21.81 -27.71
N VAL A 440 -16.78 -22.49 -28.01
CA VAL A 440 -15.50 -22.34 -27.31
C VAL A 440 -14.46 -21.79 -28.27
N PHE A 441 -13.76 -20.77 -27.84
CA PHE A 441 -12.76 -20.07 -28.63
C PHE A 441 -11.38 -20.18 -27.95
N TRP A 442 -10.34 -20.28 -28.76
CA TRP A 442 -8.95 -20.22 -28.37
C TRP A 442 -8.26 -19.06 -29.10
N ASN A 443 -7.80 -18.07 -28.36
CA ASN A 443 -7.23 -16.84 -28.91
C ASN A 443 -8.14 -16.23 -30.00
N GLY A 444 -9.45 -16.21 -29.73
CA GLY A 444 -10.46 -15.70 -30.66
C GLY A 444 -10.87 -16.65 -31.79
N THR A 445 -10.18 -17.78 -31.95
CA THR A 445 -10.52 -18.79 -32.99
C THR A 445 -11.48 -19.84 -32.42
N LEU A 446 -12.59 -20.10 -33.10
CA LEU A 446 -13.56 -21.14 -32.71
C LEU A 446 -12.89 -22.52 -32.74
N VAL A 447 -12.89 -23.23 -31.60
CA VAL A 447 -12.32 -24.60 -31.49
C VAL A 447 -13.37 -25.67 -31.28
N GLN A 448 -14.53 -25.31 -30.72
CA GLN A 448 -15.64 -26.24 -30.51
C GLN A 448 -16.96 -25.48 -30.52
N GLN A 449 -18.00 -26.09 -31.08
CA GLN A 449 -19.37 -25.62 -31.00
C GLN A 449 -20.33 -26.79 -30.77
N THR A 450 -21.29 -26.62 -29.85
CA THR A 450 -22.33 -27.58 -29.52
C THR A 450 -23.69 -26.92 -29.60
N THR A 451 -24.61 -27.50 -30.38
CA THR A 451 -25.96 -26.98 -30.61
C THR A 451 -27.03 -28.03 -30.32
N GLU A 452 -26.66 -29.30 -30.11
CA GLU A 452 -27.56 -30.41 -29.86
C GLU A 452 -27.26 -31.09 -28.53
N GLY A 453 -28.26 -31.72 -27.94
CA GLY A 453 -28.11 -32.47 -26.69
C GLY A 453 -27.79 -31.61 -25.45
N LEU A 454 -27.98 -30.29 -25.52
CA LEU A 454 -27.74 -29.40 -24.40
C LEU A 454 -28.82 -29.58 -23.33
N THR A 455 -28.41 -29.73 -22.09
CA THR A 455 -29.26 -29.76 -20.89
C THR A 455 -29.21 -28.41 -20.17
N ASN A 456 -30.00 -28.22 -19.13
CA ASN A 456 -29.91 -27.04 -18.25
C ASN A 456 -29.90 -27.50 -16.79
N PRO A 457 -28.76 -27.42 -16.08
CA PRO A 457 -27.48 -26.91 -16.56
C PRO A 457 -26.81 -27.83 -17.61
N ALA A 458 -26.08 -27.21 -18.58
CA ALA A 458 -25.32 -27.88 -19.62
C ALA A 458 -23.87 -28.08 -19.16
N PRO A 459 -23.38 -29.33 -18.97
CA PRO A 459 -21.97 -29.59 -18.76
C PRO A 459 -21.22 -29.58 -20.11
N ILE A 460 -20.04 -29.00 -20.12
CA ILE A 460 -19.08 -29.06 -21.23
C ILE A 460 -17.86 -29.79 -20.73
N PHE A 461 -17.43 -30.79 -21.51
CA PHE A 461 -16.19 -31.52 -21.26
C PHE A 461 -15.62 -32.00 -22.60
N PHE A 462 -14.44 -31.47 -22.97
CA PHE A 462 -13.67 -31.93 -24.13
C PHE A 462 -12.19 -31.54 -23.96
N ASP A 463 -11.33 -32.08 -24.81
CA ASP A 463 -9.94 -31.70 -24.87
C ASP A 463 -9.51 -31.45 -26.32
N PHE A 464 -8.59 -30.53 -26.51
CA PHE A 464 -8.04 -30.20 -27.83
C PHE A 464 -6.52 -29.90 -27.76
N ALA A 465 -5.85 -30.06 -28.88
CA ALA A 465 -4.47 -29.61 -29.06
C ALA A 465 -4.47 -28.22 -29.66
N PRO A 466 -4.04 -27.15 -28.93
CA PRO A 466 -4.04 -25.81 -29.44
C PRO A 466 -3.01 -25.66 -30.56
N GLN A 467 -3.42 -25.06 -31.66
CA GLN A 467 -2.50 -24.71 -32.75
C GLN A 467 -1.78 -23.41 -32.43
N ASN A 468 -0.44 -23.41 -32.53
CA ASN A 468 0.42 -22.26 -32.30
C ASN A 468 0.13 -21.52 -30.96
N PRO A 469 0.25 -22.21 -29.79
CA PRO A 469 0.01 -21.56 -28.53
C PRO A 469 1.09 -20.49 -28.27
N ALA A 470 0.64 -19.29 -27.91
CA ALA A 470 1.50 -18.20 -27.44
C ALA A 470 1.99 -18.49 -25.99
N PRO A 471 2.97 -17.75 -25.44
CA PRO A 471 3.28 -17.81 -24.00
C PRO A 471 2.06 -17.57 -23.11
N GLN A 472 1.13 -16.70 -23.54
CA GLN A 472 -0.16 -16.41 -22.91
C GLN A 472 -1.28 -16.62 -23.89
N ASN A 473 -2.33 -17.32 -23.50
CA ASN A 473 -3.46 -17.66 -24.35
C ASN A 473 -4.78 -17.41 -23.63
N ILE A 474 -5.85 -17.17 -24.40
CA ILE A 474 -7.19 -16.94 -23.89
C ILE A 474 -8.10 -18.07 -24.38
N LEU A 475 -8.73 -18.78 -23.42
CA LEU A 475 -9.85 -19.67 -23.67
C LEU A 475 -11.14 -18.95 -23.31
N GLU A 476 -12.08 -18.85 -24.26
CA GLU A 476 -13.36 -18.22 -24.02
C GLU A 476 -14.50 -19.19 -24.34
N ILE A 477 -15.56 -19.13 -23.55
CA ILE A 477 -16.81 -19.87 -23.79
C ILE A 477 -17.93 -18.86 -23.97
N GLU A 478 -18.66 -18.98 -25.05
CA GLU A 478 -19.89 -18.23 -25.34
C GLU A 478 -21.08 -19.17 -25.28
N ALA A 479 -22.13 -18.77 -24.59
CA ALA A 479 -23.39 -19.52 -24.56
C ALA A 479 -24.55 -18.62 -25.03
N ALA A 480 -25.46 -19.19 -25.83
CA ALA A 480 -26.69 -18.57 -26.24
C ALA A 480 -27.87 -19.43 -25.85
N THR A 481 -28.97 -18.82 -25.41
CA THR A 481 -30.24 -19.49 -25.09
C THR A 481 -31.19 -19.47 -26.27
N ALA A 482 -32.24 -20.28 -26.22
CA ALA A 482 -33.25 -20.37 -27.27
C ALA A 482 -34.05 -19.06 -27.46
N ASP A 483 -34.14 -18.24 -26.43
CA ASP A 483 -34.76 -16.90 -26.45
C ASP A 483 -33.77 -15.78 -26.84
N GLY A 484 -32.57 -16.11 -27.32
CA GLY A 484 -31.60 -15.19 -27.90
C GLY A 484 -30.72 -14.47 -26.89
N LYS A 485 -30.75 -14.81 -25.59
CA LYS A 485 -29.83 -14.27 -24.60
C LYS A 485 -28.46 -14.90 -24.75
N THR A 486 -27.41 -14.09 -24.61
CA THR A 486 -26.03 -14.55 -24.76
C THR A 486 -25.17 -14.14 -23.56
N ALA A 487 -24.18 -14.97 -23.25
CA ALA A 487 -23.09 -14.64 -22.31
C ALA A 487 -21.78 -15.18 -22.84
N ARG A 488 -20.64 -14.54 -22.47
CA ARG A 488 -19.30 -14.98 -22.82
C ARG A 488 -18.42 -14.90 -21.59
N GLN A 489 -17.61 -15.93 -21.36
CA GLN A 489 -16.68 -16.04 -20.22
C GLN A 489 -15.33 -16.54 -20.70
N GLY A 490 -14.24 -15.96 -20.21
CA GLY A 490 -12.89 -16.36 -20.60
C GLY A 490 -11.98 -16.65 -19.42
N VAL A 491 -10.93 -17.45 -19.68
CA VAL A 491 -9.80 -17.69 -18.76
C VAL A 491 -8.49 -17.55 -19.54
N ILE A 492 -7.46 -17.04 -18.86
CA ILE A 492 -6.12 -16.93 -19.41
C ILE A 492 -5.28 -18.11 -18.94
N VAL A 493 -4.54 -18.73 -19.86
CA VAL A 493 -3.65 -19.85 -19.59
C VAL A 493 -2.28 -19.62 -20.20
N TYR A 494 -1.26 -20.24 -19.62
CA TYR A 494 0.14 -20.09 -20.02
C TYR A 494 0.69 -21.39 -20.62
N ARG A 495 1.74 -21.26 -21.42
CA ARG A 495 2.53 -22.38 -21.96
C ARG A 495 3.91 -22.43 -21.33
#